data_68573697fad89d35665c5d6b7372be04
#
_entry.id   68573697fad89d35665c5d6b7372be04
#
_cell.length_a   1.000
_cell.length_b   1.000
_cell.length_c   1.000
_cell.angle_alpha   90.00
_cell.angle_beta   90.00
_cell.angle_gamma   90.00
#
_symmetry.space_group_name_H-M   'P 1'
#
loop_
_entity.id
_entity.type
_entity.pdbx_description
1 polymer ?
#
loop_
_entity_poly.entity_id
_entity_poly.type
_entity_poly.pdbx_seq_one_letter_code
_entity_poly.pdbx_strand_id
1 'polypeptide(L)'
;MRGWAVQPFLMPIAGHPAMMSGTRAVPRRSKAPMNLPPPMPETVSPPPAPATSRLHGAFTQLRDALSAEIVGQAALVERLLIALLADGHLLVEGAPGLAKTTAIRALASRLEADFARVQFTPDLLPADLTGTEIWRPQEGRFEFVPGPIFHPILLADEINRAPAKVQSALLEAMGERQVTVGRHTYALPPLFLVMATQNPIEQEGTFPLPEAQLDRFLMHVRIGYPDQAAESEILRLARERARGALGEAAPAPEKLPMQDVFDARREVLDLHMAPALERYLIELVLASRDPARYDAGLGRRIAWGASPRGSIALERCARARAWLAGRDFVTPDDVRAVAADVLRHRVLPSYEATAEGWDGERLVQELLARVPAP
;
A
#
# COMPACT_ATOMS: atom_id res chain seq x y z
N MET A 1 8.30 40.11 -34.58
CA MET A 1 7.61 41.42 -34.48
C MET A 1 6.62 41.38 -33.30
N ARG A 2 6.71 42.43 -32.46
CA ARG A 2 5.90 42.75 -31.26
C ARG A 2 6.10 41.75 -30.09
N GLY A 3 6.78 42.02 -28.98
CA GLY A 3 7.17 43.24 -28.29
C GLY A 3 6.14 43.59 -27.23
N TRP A 4 6.30 43.04 -25.99
CA TRP A 4 5.59 43.56 -24.80
C TRP A 4 6.63 43.87 -23.72
N ALA A 5 6.63 45.15 -23.37
CA ALA A 5 7.58 45.78 -22.49
C ALA A 5 7.17 45.66 -21.01
N VAL A 6 8.19 45.57 -20.19
CA VAL A 6 8.18 45.72 -18.73
C VAL A 6 8.10 47.21 -18.38
N GLN A 7 7.28 47.58 -17.41
CA GLN A 7 7.44 48.87 -16.70
C GLN A 7 7.37 48.65 -15.19
N PRO A 8 8.26 49.32 -14.44
CA PRO A 8 8.35 49.25 -12.99
C PRO A 8 7.52 50.36 -12.32
N PHE A 9 6.98 50.11 -11.13
CA PHE A 9 6.33 51.13 -10.30
C PHE A 9 7.23 51.50 -9.12
N LEU A 10 7.53 52.80 -9.05
CA LEU A 10 8.32 53.49 -8.03
C LEU A 10 7.47 53.72 -6.76
N MET A 11 8.21 53.74 -5.64
CA MET A 11 7.79 54.31 -4.34
C MET A 11 7.65 55.85 -4.38
N PRO A 12 7.01 56.44 -3.37
CA PRO A 12 7.68 57.57 -2.72
C PRO A 12 7.77 57.48 -1.20
N ILE A 13 8.83 58.14 -0.74
CA ILE A 13 9.34 58.39 0.60
C ILE A 13 8.69 59.66 1.14
N ALA A 14 8.73 59.77 2.47
CA ALA A 14 8.93 60.96 3.31
C ALA A 14 7.77 61.48 4.15
N GLY A 15 8.15 61.74 5.41
CA GLY A 15 7.69 62.85 6.20
C GLY A 15 7.76 62.70 7.73
N HIS A 16 8.86 63.09 8.33
CA HIS A 16 9.00 63.48 9.75
C HIS A 16 8.77 64.99 9.85
N PRO A 17 8.77 65.66 11.02
CA PRO A 17 8.54 65.39 12.45
C PRO A 17 7.68 66.52 13.17
N ALA A 18 7.42 66.42 14.48
CA ALA A 18 7.38 67.53 15.47
C ALA A 18 6.95 66.98 16.86
N MET A 19 7.69 67.08 17.78
CA MET A 19 8.12 67.88 18.95
C MET A 19 7.00 68.33 19.92
N MET A 20 7.34 68.07 21.22
CA MET A 20 7.01 68.77 22.46
C MET A 20 5.65 68.49 23.13
N SER A 21 5.59 68.16 24.42
CA SER A 21 6.01 68.90 25.62
C SER A 21 5.81 68.08 26.89
N GLY A 22 6.62 68.28 27.87
CA GLY A 22 6.69 67.55 29.11
C GLY A 22 5.65 67.96 30.15
N THR A 23 5.42 66.98 31.04
CA THR A 23 4.94 67.30 32.40
C THR A 23 5.50 66.29 33.39
N ARG A 24 6.23 66.76 34.38
CA ARG A 24 6.75 66.00 35.53
C ARG A 24 5.59 65.50 36.39
N ALA A 25 5.56 64.24 36.70
CA ALA A 25 4.72 63.65 37.74
C ALA A 25 5.58 62.85 38.75
N VAL A 26 5.32 63.09 40.00
CA VAL A 26 5.97 62.61 41.23
C VAL A 26 5.81 61.08 41.39
N PRO A 27 6.80 60.35 41.89
CA PRO A 27 6.71 58.88 42.03
C PRO A 27 5.86 58.44 43.21
N ARG A 28 4.75 57.78 42.95
CA ARG A 28 4.02 56.98 43.94
C ARG A 28 4.75 55.66 44.20
N ARG A 29 5.09 55.40 45.45
CA ARG A 29 5.58 54.09 45.92
C ARG A 29 4.55 53.00 45.60
N SER A 30 4.85 52.15 44.68
CA SER A 30 4.11 50.90 44.38
C SER A 30 4.53 49.82 45.38
N LYS A 31 3.54 49.22 46.05
CA LYS A 31 3.72 48.00 46.83
C LYS A 31 4.12 46.88 45.87
N ALA A 32 5.18 46.14 46.18
CA ALA A 32 5.61 44.97 45.44
C ALA A 32 4.48 43.92 45.37
N PRO A 33 4.21 43.35 44.20
CA PRO A 33 3.26 42.22 44.11
C PRO A 33 3.87 40.97 44.77
N MET A 34 3.05 40.33 45.59
CA MET A 34 3.35 39.07 46.23
C MET A 34 3.51 37.99 45.13
N ASN A 35 4.72 37.45 45.00
CA ASN A 35 5.00 36.34 44.08
C ASN A 35 4.21 35.10 44.52
N LEU A 36 3.08 34.83 43.89
CA LEU A 36 2.45 33.51 43.93
C LEU A 36 3.31 32.52 43.07
N PRO A 37 3.57 31.30 43.57
CA PRO A 37 4.24 30.30 42.75
C PRO A 37 3.40 30.01 41.49
N PRO A 38 4.05 29.71 40.35
CA PRO A 38 3.31 29.34 39.12
C PRO A 38 2.41 28.13 39.39
N PRO A 39 1.22 28.10 38.77
CA PRO A 39 0.36 26.93 38.88
C PRO A 39 1.13 25.69 38.39
N MET A 40 1.07 24.62 39.19
CA MET A 40 1.62 23.32 38.79
C MET A 40 1.00 22.91 37.45
N PRO A 41 1.77 22.37 36.50
CA PRO A 41 1.20 21.87 35.27
C PRO A 41 0.14 20.82 35.62
N GLU A 42 -1.08 21.04 35.16
CA GLU A 42 -2.13 20.03 35.21
C GLU A 42 -1.56 18.74 34.61
N THR A 43 -1.54 17.68 35.40
CA THR A 43 -1.24 16.33 34.88
C THR A 43 -2.36 15.99 33.93
N VAL A 44 -2.12 16.20 32.63
CA VAL A 44 -2.99 15.70 31.56
C VAL A 44 -2.93 14.18 31.68
N SER A 45 -4.02 13.60 32.20
CA SER A 45 -4.19 12.15 32.18
C SER A 45 -4.04 11.69 30.74
N PRO A 46 -3.28 10.62 30.48
CA PRO A 46 -3.21 10.09 29.13
C PRO A 46 -4.64 9.78 28.65
N PRO A 47 -4.97 10.07 27.38
CA PRO A 47 -6.28 9.77 26.85
C PRO A 47 -6.58 8.28 27.09
N PRO A 48 -7.84 7.92 27.42
CA PRO A 48 -8.22 6.52 27.58
C PRO A 48 -7.80 5.75 26.33
N ALA A 49 -7.25 4.55 26.52
CA ALA A 49 -6.90 3.67 25.39
C ALA A 49 -8.13 3.55 24.48
N PRO A 50 -7.99 3.69 23.15
CA PRO A 50 -9.10 3.62 22.24
C PRO A 50 -9.84 2.31 22.47
N ALA A 51 -11.16 2.37 22.60
CA ALA A 51 -12.00 1.18 22.65
C ALA A 51 -11.78 0.44 21.32
N THR A 52 -11.07 -0.67 21.37
CA THR A 52 -10.79 -1.50 20.20
C THR A 52 -12.12 -1.86 19.56
N SER A 53 -12.32 -1.45 18.31
CA SER A 53 -13.59 -1.71 17.64
C SER A 53 -13.80 -3.21 17.49
N ARG A 54 -15.06 -3.66 17.42
CA ARG A 54 -15.38 -5.07 17.11
C ARG A 54 -14.63 -5.55 15.87
N LEU A 55 -14.52 -4.68 14.86
CA LEU A 55 -13.85 -4.97 13.60
C LEU A 55 -12.35 -5.21 13.79
N HIS A 56 -11.68 -4.39 14.60
CA HIS A 56 -10.28 -4.62 14.93
C HIS A 56 -10.06 -5.99 15.59
N GLY A 57 -10.95 -6.40 16.51
CA GLY A 57 -10.93 -7.73 17.12
C GLY A 57 -11.03 -8.86 16.07
N ALA A 58 -11.99 -8.73 15.14
CA ALA A 58 -12.18 -9.70 14.05
C ALA A 58 -10.97 -9.79 13.12
N PHE A 59 -10.35 -8.65 12.76
CA PHE A 59 -9.13 -8.63 11.94
C PHE A 59 -7.90 -9.16 12.69
N THR A 60 -7.83 -8.97 14.00
CA THR A 60 -6.77 -9.58 14.82
C THR A 60 -6.90 -11.10 14.81
N GLN A 61 -8.09 -11.65 14.99
CA GLN A 61 -8.35 -13.09 14.88
C GLN A 61 -8.03 -13.62 13.47
N LEU A 62 -8.41 -12.87 12.43
CA LEU A 62 -8.07 -13.21 11.04
C LEU A 62 -6.56 -13.26 10.83
N ARG A 63 -5.82 -12.24 11.30
CA ARG A 63 -4.35 -12.20 11.23
C ARG A 63 -3.72 -13.41 11.93
N ASP A 64 -4.17 -13.70 13.14
CA ASP A 64 -3.60 -14.78 13.96
C ASP A 64 -3.88 -16.16 13.31
N ALA A 65 -5.08 -16.35 12.76
CA ALA A 65 -5.44 -17.54 12.02
C ALA A 65 -4.62 -17.73 10.72
N LEU A 66 -4.37 -16.63 9.98
CA LEU A 66 -3.50 -16.65 8.80
C LEU A 66 -2.04 -16.95 9.19
N SER A 67 -1.53 -16.34 10.26
CA SER A 67 -0.17 -16.53 10.73
C SER A 67 0.09 -17.97 11.20
N ALA A 68 -0.91 -18.62 11.78
CA ALA A 68 -0.83 -20.02 12.17
C ALA A 68 -0.75 -20.98 10.96
N GLU A 69 -1.33 -20.59 9.81
CA GLU A 69 -1.31 -21.40 8.60
C GLU A 69 -0.09 -21.12 7.70
N ILE A 70 0.41 -19.88 7.74
CA ILE A 70 1.47 -19.37 6.86
C ILE A 70 2.72 -19.04 7.70
N VAL A 71 3.34 -20.12 8.18
CA VAL A 71 4.52 -20.02 9.05
C VAL A 71 5.71 -19.41 8.30
N GLY A 72 6.48 -18.55 8.97
CA GLY A 72 7.70 -17.94 8.45
C GLY A 72 7.46 -16.75 7.50
N GLN A 73 6.20 -16.37 7.25
CA GLN A 73 5.86 -15.29 6.31
C GLN A 73 4.94 -14.23 6.95
N ALA A 74 5.25 -13.82 8.19
CA ALA A 74 4.45 -12.84 8.91
C ALA A 74 4.32 -11.49 8.17
N ALA A 75 5.37 -11.07 7.47
CA ALA A 75 5.34 -9.87 6.63
C ALA A 75 4.32 -10.01 5.48
N LEU A 76 4.26 -11.16 4.80
CA LEU A 76 3.27 -11.39 3.74
C LEU A 76 1.84 -11.33 4.28
N VAL A 77 1.58 -11.94 5.44
CA VAL A 77 0.26 -11.88 6.10
C VAL A 77 -0.12 -10.42 6.41
N GLU A 78 0.77 -9.64 7.00
CA GLU A 78 0.52 -8.22 7.29
C GLU A 78 0.23 -7.43 6.00
N ARG A 79 1.05 -7.59 4.95
CA ARG A 79 0.88 -6.89 3.66
C ARG A 79 -0.41 -7.29 2.94
N LEU A 80 -0.82 -8.54 3.07
CA LEU A 80 -2.08 -9.03 2.50
C LEU A 80 -3.29 -8.36 3.18
N LEU A 81 -3.28 -8.24 4.51
CA LEU A 81 -4.31 -7.53 5.27
C LEU A 81 -4.29 -6.02 5.01
N ILE A 82 -3.12 -5.39 4.90
CA ILE A 82 -2.99 -4.00 4.49
C ILE A 82 -3.60 -3.79 3.10
N ALA A 83 -3.31 -4.66 2.13
CA ALA A 83 -3.87 -4.53 0.78
C ALA A 83 -5.40 -4.70 0.77
N LEU A 84 -5.94 -5.61 1.58
CA LEU A 84 -7.38 -5.79 1.75
C LEU A 84 -8.04 -4.51 2.30
N LEU A 85 -7.45 -3.90 3.33
CA LEU A 85 -7.96 -2.70 4.01
C LEU A 85 -7.73 -1.41 3.19
N ALA A 86 -6.59 -1.30 2.50
CA ALA A 86 -6.25 -0.15 1.68
C ALA A 86 -6.90 -0.16 0.29
N ASP A 87 -7.74 -1.15 -0.01
CA ASP A 87 -8.39 -1.34 -1.31
C ASP A 87 -7.41 -1.33 -2.49
N GLY A 88 -6.38 -2.18 -2.40
CA GLY A 88 -5.34 -2.26 -3.41
C GLY A 88 -4.93 -3.67 -3.75
N HIS A 89 -4.04 -3.80 -4.73
CA HIS A 89 -3.56 -5.08 -5.27
C HIS A 89 -2.11 -5.32 -4.91
N LEU A 90 -1.71 -6.57 -4.78
CA LEU A 90 -0.35 -6.99 -4.42
C LEU A 90 0.38 -7.62 -5.60
N LEU A 91 1.64 -7.26 -5.75
CA LEU A 91 2.63 -8.04 -6.47
C LEU A 91 3.55 -8.73 -5.45
N VAL A 92 3.66 -10.05 -5.50
CA VAL A 92 4.50 -10.83 -4.58
C VAL A 92 5.61 -11.53 -5.36
N GLU A 93 6.83 -11.12 -5.10
CA GLU A 93 8.03 -11.70 -5.69
C GLU A 93 8.71 -12.65 -4.70
N GLY A 94 9.06 -13.85 -5.14
CA GLY A 94 9.78 -14.82 -4.32
C GLY A 94 9.91 -16.19 -5.00
N ALA A 95 10.83 -16.99 -4.50
CA ALA A 95 11.07 -18.34 -5.01
C ALA A 95 9.80 -19.21 -4.96
N PRO A 96 9.70 -20.28 -5.76
CA PRO A 96 8.61 -21.25 -5.65
C PRO A 96 8.62 -21.92 -4.28
N GLY A 97 7.44 -22.36 -3.80
CA GLY A 97 7.33 -23.07 -2.53
C GLY A 97 7.21 -22.17 -1.27
N LEU A 98 7.26 -20.84 -1.39
CA LEU A 98 7.19 -19.90 -0.27
C LEU A 98 5.76 -19.55 0.16
N ALA A 99 4.82 -20.47 0.05
CA ALA A 99 3.43 -20.35 0.50
C ALA A 99 2.61 -19.19 -0.12
N LYS A 100 3.04 -18.59 -1.25
CA LYS A 100 2.31 -17.50 -1.94
C LYS A 100 0.85 -17.86 -2.21
N THR A 101 0.64 -18.99 -2.90
CA THR A 101 -0.71 -19.51 -3.21
C THR A 101 -1.50 -19.86 -1.94
N THR A 102 -0.83 -20.40 -0.92
CA THR A 102 -1.46 -20.73 0.36
C THR A 102 -1.97 -19.47 1.06
N ALA A 103 -1.22 -18.38 1.05
CA ALA A 103 -1.58 -17.15 1.73
C ALA A 103 -2.90 -16.55 1.24
N ILE A 104 -3.05 -16.36 -0.07
CA ILE A 104 -4.28 -15.78 -0.63
C ILE A 104 -5.47 -16.73 -0.53
N ARG A 105 -5.23 -18.06 -0.66
CA ARG A 105 -6.26 -19.06 -0.47
C ARG A 105 -6.76 -19.12 0.98
N ALA A 106 -5.84 -19.05 1.95
CA ALA A 106 -6.17 -18.99 3.36
C ALA A 106 -6.97 -17.73 3.71
N LEU A 107 -6.63 -16.57 3.13
CA LEU A 107 -7.43 -15.35 3.27
C LEU A 107 -8.84 -15.57 2.69
N ALA A 108 -8.93 -16.03 1.45
CA ALA A 108 -10.22 -16.22 0.77
C ALA A 108 -11.13 -17.21 1.51
N SER A 109 -10.57 -18.29 2.09
CA SER A 109 -11.35 -19.26 2.86
C SER A 109 -11.98 -18.68 4.14
N ARG A 110 -11.44 -17.56 4.64
CA ARG A 110 -11.88 -16.86 5.87
C ARG A 110 -12.68 -15.60 5.59
N LEU A 111 -12.99 -15.32 4.34
CA LEU A 111 -13.88 -14.24 3.93
C LEU A 111 -15.13 -14.83 3.28
N GLU A 112 -16.26 -14.15 3.39
CA GLU A 112 -17.45 -14.45 2.60
C GLU A 112 -17.29 -13.96 1.16
N ALA A 113 -16.24 -14.45 0.48
CA ALA A 113 -15.86 -14.01 -0.86
C ALA A 113 -15.42 -15.22 -1.69
N ASP A 114 -15.83 -15.23 -2.96
CA ASP A 114 -15.38 -16.22 -3.92
C ASP A 114 -13.93 -15.98 -4.34
N PHE A 115 -13.24 -17.06 -4.68
CA PHE A 115 -11.84 -17.09 -5.04
C PHE A 115 -11.61 -17.76 -6.40
N ALA A 116 -10.79 -17.13 -7.23
CA ALA A 116 -10.29 -17.76 -8.44
C ALA A 116 -8.75 -17.74 -8.46
N ARG A 117 -8.16 -18.78 -9.06
CA ARG A 117 -6.74 -18.83 -9.40
C ARG A 117 -6.59 -18.99 -10.90
N VAL A 118 -5.77 -18.15 -11.49
CA VAL A 118 -5.35 -18.25 -12.88
C VAL A 118 -3.85 -18.44 -12.92
N GLN A 119 -3.41 -19.55 -13.51
CA GLN A 119 -2.01 -19.76 -13.83
C GLN A 119 -1.71 -19.08 -15.16
N PHE A 120 -0.81 -18.12 -15.14
CA PHE A 120 -0.41 -17.39 -16.34
C PHE A 120 0.58 -18.22 -17.14
N THR A 121 0.28 -18.42 -18.43
CA THR A 121 1.06 -19.23 -19.37
C THR A 121 1.22 -18.48 -20.70
N PRO A 122 2.21 -18.84 -21.55
CA PRO A 122 2.43 -18.14 -22.82
C PRO A 122 1.27 -18.25 -23.82
N ASP A 123 0.42 -19.25 -23.68
CA ASP A 123 -0.74 -19.52 -24.54
C ASP A 123 -2.06 -18.91 -24.03
N LEU A 124 -2.06 -18.31 -22.82
CA LEU A 124 -3.24 -17.67 -22.25
C LEU A 124 -3.73 -16.51 -23.12
N LEU A 125 -5.04 -16.43 -23.33
CA LEU A 125 -5.70 -15.36 -24.07
C LEU A 125 -6.41 -14.37 -23.12
N PRO A 126 -6.58 -13.11 -23.48
CA PRO A 126 -7.35 -12.16 -22.66
C PRO A 126 -8.77 -12.63 -22.34
N ALA A 127 -9.43 -13.36 -23.26
CA ALA A 127 -10.77 -13.89 -23.07
C ALA A 127 -10.85 -14.98 -21.97
N ASP A 128 -9.75 -15.73 -21.74
CA ASP A 128 -9.67 -16.73 -20.66
C ASP A 128 -9.72 -16.06 -19.28
N LEU A 129 -9.33 -14.79 -19.20
CA LEU A 129 -9.36 -13.97 -17.99
C LEU A 129 -10.65 -13.16 -17.85
N THR A 130 -11.06 -12.48 -18.94
CA THR A 130 -12.20 -11.54 -18.96
C THR A 130 -13.54 -12.19 -19.22
N GLY A 131 -13.53 -13.42 -19.75
CA GLY A 131 -14.73 -14.06 -20.23
C GLY A 131 -15.03 -13.72 -21.70
N THR A 132 -16.09 -14.32 -22.22
CA THR A 132 -16.44 -14.24 -23.64
C THR A 132 -17.95 -14.27 -23.86
N GLU A 133 -18.41 -13.73 -24.99
CA GLU A 133 -19.80 -13.87 -25.45
C GLU A 133 -19.96 -15.18 -26.22
N ILE A 134 -20.90 -16.02 -25.81
CA ILE A 134 -21.21 -17.31 -26.46
C ILE A 134 -22.57 -17.18 -27.15
N TRP A 135 -22.63 -17.59 -28.42
CA TRP A 135 -23.89 -17.65 -29.13
C TRP A 135 -24.76 -18.81 -28.62
N ARG A 136 -26.01 -18.51 -28.20
CA ARG A 136 -27.02 -19.48 -27.79
C ARG A 136 -28.01 -19.70 -28.91
N PRO A 137 -27.87 -20.78 -29.74
CA PRO A 137 -28.74 -20.99 -30.92
C PRO A 137 -30.22 -21.12 -30.55
N GLN A 138 -30.55 -21.73 -29.38
CA GLN A 138 -31.93 -21.91 -28.95
C GLN A 138 -32.64 -20.58 -28.61
N GLU A 139 -31.85 -19.59 -28.15
CA GLU A 139 -32.37 -18.28 -27.71
C GLU A 139 -32.14 -17.17 -28.74
N GLY A 140 -31.36 -17.45 -29.78
CA GLY A 140 -31.03 -16.48 -30.82
C GLY A 140 -30.27 -15.24 -30.33
N ARG A 141 -29.50 -15.38 -29.23
CA ARG A 141 -28.77 -14.27 -28.60
C ARG A 141 -27.36 -14.67 -28.19
N PHE A 142 -26.51 -13.66 -28.02
CA PHE A 142 -25.25 -13.81 -27.33
C PHE A 142 -25.48 -13.75 -25.82
N GLU A 143 -24.82 -14.60 -25.09
CA GLU A 143 -24.77 -14.64 -23.62
C GLU A 143 -23.34 -14.44 -23.18
N PHE A 144 -23.12 -13.49 -22.27
CA PHE A 144 -21.82 -13.27 -21.68
C PHE A 144 -21.54 -14.32 -20.60
N VAL A 145 -20.43 -15.03 -20.73
CA VAL A 145 -19.90 -15.94 -19.71
C VAL A 145 -18.72 -15.26 -19.03
N PRO A 146 -18.87 -14.83 -17.76
CA PRO A 146 -17.82 -14.12 -17.05
C PRO A 146 -16.59 -15.03 -16.83
N GLY A 147 -15.41 -14.43 -16.97
CA GLY A 147 -14.14 -15.08 -16.69
C GLY A 147 -13.73 -14.98 -15.21
N PRO A 148 -12.57 -15.55 -14.85
CA PRO A 148 -12.06 -15.56 -13.47
C PRO A 148 -11.91 -14.17 -12.83
N ILE A 149 -11.74 -13.13 -13.61
CA ILE A 149 -11.57 -11.74 -13.12
C ILE A 149 -12.80 -11.20 -12.38
N PHE A 150 -13.96 -11.83 -12.55
CA PHE A 150 -15.19 -11.44 -11.85
C PHE A 150 -15.30 -12.00 -10.42
N HIS A 151 -14.27 -12.67 -9.92
CA HIS A 151 -14.22 -13.11 -8.52
C HIS A 151 -13.65 -12.00 -7.63
N PRO A 152 -14.19 -11.82 -6.42
CA PRO A 152 -13.70 -10.81 -5.46
C PRO A 152 -12.22 -10.96 -5.09
N ILE A 153 -11.71 -12.19 -5.06
CA ILE A 153 -10.31 -12.49 -4.76
C ILE A 153 -9.72 -13.29 -5.91
N LEU A 154 -8.69 -12.76 -6.53
CA LEU A 154 -8.01 -13.35 -7.67
C LEU A 154 -6.53 -13.56 -7.38
N LEU A 155 -6.04 -14.79 -7.57
CA LEU A 155 -4.62 -15.08 -7.67
C LEU A 155 -4.21 -15.17 -9.15
N ALA A 156 -3.39 -14.20 -9.58
CA ALA A 156 -2.72 -14.23 -10.88
C ALA A 156 -1.31 -14.82 -10.69
N ASP A 157 -1.22 -16.15 -10.85
CA ASP A 157 0.03 -16.88 -10.55
C ASP A 157 0.98 -16.83 -11.73
N GLU A 158 2.24 -16.41 -11.50
CA GLU A 158 3.31 -16.24 -12.49
C GLU A 158 2.92 -15.25 -13.61
N ILE A 159 2.45 -14.05 -13.24
CA ILE A 159 1.94 -13.03 -14.19
C ILE A 159 2.91 -12.71 -15.31
N ASN A 160 4.22 -12.79 -15.06
CA ASN A 160 5.27 -12.54 -16.05
C ASN A 160 5.42 -13.63 -17.12
N ARG A 161 4.69 -14.75 -17.04
CA ARG A 161 4.70 -15.80 -18.07
C ARG A 161 3.70 -15.58 -19.19
N ALA A 162 2.68 -14.76 -18.97
CA ALA A 162 1.68 -14.49 -20.01
C ALA A 162 2.11 -13.35 -20.95
N PRO A 163 1.60 -13.37 -22.20
CA PRO A 163 1.84 -12.29 -23.16
C PRO A 163 1.37 -10.93 -22.64
N ALA A 164 2.00 -9.84 -23.10
CA ALA A 164 1.70 -8.48 -22.68
C ALA A 164 0.21 -8.10 -22.83
N LYS A 165 -0.52 -8.66 -23.80
CA LYS A 165 -1.97 -8.40 -23.97
C LYS A 165 -2.81 -8.92 -22.81
N VAL A 166 -2.46 -10.09 -22.24
CA VAL A 166 -3.16 -10.67 -21.08
C VAL A 166 -2.83 -9.89 -19.83
N GLN A 167 -1.53 -9.55 -19.63
CA GLN A 167 -1.11 -8.70 -18.53
C GLN A 167 -1.86 -7.36 -18.57
N SER A 168 -1.94 -6.72 -19.75
CA SER A 168 -2.64 -5.44 -19.92
C SER A 168 -4.13 -5.55 -19.57
N ALA A 169 -4.81 -6.63 -19.97
CA ALA A 169 -6.22 -6.84 -19.65
C ALA A 169 -6.47 -6.93 -18.13
N LEU A 170 -5.62 -7.68 -17.40
CA LEU A 170 -5.70 -7.73 -15.93
C LEU A 170 -5.46 -6.36 -15.30
N LEU A 171 -4.39 -5.68 -15.71
CA LEU A 171 -3.96 -4.42 -15.12
C LEU A 171 -4.93 -3.27 -15.45
N GLU A 172 -5.58 -3.30 -16.63
CA GLU A 172 -6.66 -2.37 -16.96
C GLU A 172 -7.85 -2.58 -16.03
N ALA A 173 -8.30 -3.83 -15.86
CA ALA A 173 -9.38 -4.18 -14.96
C ALA A 173 -9.10 -3.79 -13.49
N MET A 174 -7.84 -3.93 -13.03
CA MET A 174 -7.40 -3.46 -11.70
C MET A 174 -7.54 -1.94 -11.55
N GLY A 175 -7.22 -1.19 -12.61
CA GLY A 175 -7.29 0.27 -12.57
C GLY A 175 -8.70 0.84 -12.70
N GLU A 176 -9.48 0.27 -13.62
CA GLU A 176 -10.78 0.81 -14.03
C GLU A 176 -11.98 0.17 -13.30
N ARG A 177 -11.74 -0.93 -12.57
CA ARG A 177 -12.79 -1.71 -11.88
C ARG A 177 -13.92 -2.18 -12.81
N GLN A 178 -13.62 -2.33 -14.09
CA GLN A 178 -14.56 -2.79 -15.13
C GLN A 178 -13.81 -3.48 -16.27
N VAL A 179 -14.54 -4.26 -17.05
CA VAL A 179 -14.03 -4.96 -18.22
C VAL A 179 -14.98 -4.74 -19.39
N THR A 180 -14.44 -4.45 -20.57
CA THR A 180 -15.23 -4.33 -21.80
C THR A 180 -15.04 -5.59 -22.64
N VAL A 181 -16.16 -6.29 -22.91
CA VAL A 181 -16.21 -7.45 -23.79
C VAL A 181 -17.22 -7.19 -24.91
N GLY A 182 -16.78 -7.29 -26.16
CA GLY A 182 -17.59 -6.91 -27.30
C GLY A 182 -18.00 -5.45 -27.25
N ARG A 183 -19.30 -5.17 -27.08
CA ARG A 183 -19.88 -3.82 -27.01
C ARG A 183 -20.36 -3.45 -25.60
N HIS A 184 -20.17 -4.32 -24.61
CA HIS A 184 -20.67 -4.13 -23.26
C HIS A 184 -19.55 -3.97 -22.27
N THR A 185 -19.75 -3.10 -21.29
CA THR A 185 -18.85 -2.90 -20.15
C THR A 185 -19.50 -3.47 -18.90
N TYR A 186 -18.77 -4.34 -18.23
CA TYR A 186 -19.19 -5.05 -17.05
C TYR A 186 -18.38 -4.56 -15.84
N ALA A 187 -19.06 -4.13 -14.79
CA ALA A 187 -18.41 -3.74 -13.54
C ALA A 187 -17.87 -4.98 -12.80
N LEU A 188 -16.71 -4.85 -12.19
CA LEU A 188 -16.14 -5.87 -11.31
C LEU A 188 -16.77 -5.80 -9.91
N PRO A 189 -16.61 -6.85 -9.08
CA PRO A 189 -17.13 -6.85 -7.71
C PRO A 189 -16.61 -5.65 -6.90
N PRO A 190 -17.41 -5.10 -5.96
CA PRO A 190 -16.97 -4.00 -5.08
C PRO A 190 -15.73 -4.36 -4.25
N LEU A 191 -15.65 -5.58 -3.74
CA LEU A 191 -14.40 -6.15 -3.26
C LEU A 191 -13.69 -6.80 -4.43
N PHE A 192 -12.55 -6.28 -4.83
CA PHE A 192 -11.71 -6.86 -5.88
C PHE A 192 -10.25 -6.75 -5.48
N LEU A 193 -9.70 -7.85 -5.00
CA LEU A 193 -8.30 -7.99 -4.58
C LEU A 193 -7.57 -8.93 -5.52
N VAL A 194 -6.57 -8.43 -6.21
CA VAL A 194 -5.64 -9.24 -7.01
C VAL A 194 -4.34 -9.39 -6.25
N MET A 195 -3.89 -10.62 -6.10
CA MET A 195 -2.53 -10.96 -5.74
C MET A 195 -1.86 -11.57 -6.96
N ALA A 196 -0.93 -10.85 -7.57
CA ALA A 196 -0.10 -11.36 -8.64
C ALA A 196 1.21 -11.92 -8.07
N THR A 197 1.71 -13.02 -8.64
CA THR A 197 3.00 -13.56 -8.22
C THR A 197 4.02 -13.49 -9.35
N GLN A 198 5.29 -13.34 -8.99
CA GLN A 198 6.44 -13.47 -9.87
C GLN A 198 7.48 -14.40 -9.25
N ASN A 199 8.16 -15.14 -10.12
CA ASN A 199 9.30 -15.96 -9.74
C ASN A 199 10.58 -15.29 -10.28
N PRO A 200 11.47 -14.77 -9.42
CA PRO A 200 12.67 -14.06 -9.86
C PRO A 200 13.73 -14.99 -10.47
N ILE A 201 13.62 -16.30 -10.24
CA ILE A 201 14.60 -17.29 -10.73
C ILE A 201 14.33 -17.65 -12.19
N GLU A 202 13.08 -17.64 -12.61
CA GLU A 202 12.67 -17.99 -13.96
C GLU A 202 12.72 -16.77 -14.86
N GLN A 203 13.77 -16.66 -15.68
CA GLN A 203 13.95 -15.59 -16.67
C GLN A 203 13.57 -16.02 -18.10
N GLU A 204 13.76 -17.30 -18.44
CA GLU A 204 13.42 -17.82 -19.77
C GLU A 204 11.90 -17.94 -19.95
N GLY A 205 11.41 -17.48 -21.11
CA GLY A 205 9.97 -17.51 -21.43
C GLY A 205 9.12 -16.55 -20.61
N THR A 206 9.71 -15.49 -20.04
CA THR A 206 8.99 -14.44 -19.30
C THR A 206 8.88 -13.14 -20.08
N PHE A 207 7.82 -12.40 -19.81
CA PHE A 207 7.54 -11.07 -20.33
C PHE A 207 7.54 -10.09 -19.15
N PRO A 208 8.57 -9.25 -18.99
CA PRO A 208 8.63 -8.30 -17.89
C PRO A 208 7.46 -7.32 -17.93
N LEU A 209 6.92 -7.00 -16.76
CA LEU A 209 5.89 -5.97 -16.64
C LEU A 209 6.53 -4.59 -16.83
N PRO A 210 6.00 -3.73 -17.74
CA PRO A 210 6.42 -2.35 -17.84
C PRO A 210 6.17 -1.57 -16.53
N GLU A 211 6.99 -0.56 -16.27
CA GLU A 211 6.94 0.24 -15.04
C GLU A 211 5.58 0.91 -14.82
N ALA A 212 4.95 1.41 -15.90
CA ALA A 212 3.61 2.00 -15.83
C ALA A 212 2.52 0.99 -15.42
N GLN A 213 2.77 -0.29 -15.64
CA GLN A 213 1.90 -1.38 -15.22
C GLN A 213 2.19 -1.77 -13.77
N LEU A 214 3.46 -1.81 -13.37
CA LEU A 214 3.86 -2.06 -11.99
C LEU A 214 3.30 -1.00 -11.03
N ASP A 215 3.20 0.26 -11.44
CA ASP A 215 2.64 1.37 -10.64
C ASP A 215 1.15 1.18 -10.27
N ARG A 216 0.44 0.24 -10.90
CA ARG A 216 -0.96 -0.12 -10.55
C ARG A 216 -1.07 -1.02 -9.33
N PHE A 217 -0.01 -1.73 -8.96
CA PHE A 217 0.03 -2.48 -7.71
C PHE A 217 0.21 -1.53 -6.52
N LEU A 218 -0.53 -1.74 -5.45
CA LEU A 218 -0.40 -0.98 -4.21
C LEU A 218 0.99 -1.18 -3.59
N MET A 219 1.39 -2.44 -3.48
CA MET A 219 2.67 -2.87 -2.92
C MET A 219 3.31 -3.96 -3.79
N HIS A 220 4.64 -3.93 -3.86
CA HIS A 220 5.50 -5.00 -4.36
C HIS A 220 6.23 -5.63 -3.17
N VAL A 221 5.80 -6.80 -2.77
CA VAL A 221 6.30 -7.51 -1.59
C VAL A 221 7.32 -8.56 -2.01
N ARG A 222 8.53 -8.47 -1.48
CA ARG A 222 9.56 -9.51 -1.65
C ARG A 222 9.54 -10.44 -0.46
N ILE A 223 9.48 -11.74 -0.73
CA ILE A 223 9.50 -12.79 0.29
C ILE A 223 10.74 -13.66 0.13
N GLY A 224 11.39 -13.91 1.26
CA GLY A 224 12.57 -14.76 1.36
C GLY A 224 12.26 -16.16 1.91
N TYR A 225 13.28 -16.99 1.97
CA TYR A 225 13.19 -18.29 2.61
C TYR A 225 12.93 -18.15 4.11
N PRO A 226 12.16 -19.06 4.72
CA PRO A 226 11.96 -19.11 6.16
C PRO A 226 13.26 -19.45 6.87
N ASP A 227 13.36 -19.08 8.14
CA ASP A 227 14.46 -19.46 9.00
C ASP A 227 14.33 -20.93 9.50
N GLN A 228 15.35 -21.42 10.20
CA GLN A 228 15.38 -22.79 10.69
C GLN A 228 14.18 -23.14 11.61
N ALA A 229 13.75 -22.21 12.44
CA ALA A 229 12.63 -22.43 13.35
C ALA A 229 11.30 -22.56 12.57
N ALA A 230 11.07 -21.67 11.61
CA ALA A 230 9.92 -21.71 10.72
C ALA A 230 9.90 -22.97 9.84
N GLU A 231 11.04 -23.39 9.29
CA GLU A 231 11.17 -24.66 8.55
C GLU A 231 10.77 -25.87 9.40
N SER A 232 11.20 -25.93 10.65
CA SER A 232 10.84 -27.00 11.57
C SER A 232 9.35 -27.04 11.84
N GLU A 233 8.71 -25.89 11.99
CA GLU A 233 7.28 -25.76 12.20
C GLU A 233 6.48 -26.11 10.94
N ILE A 234 6.96 -25.71 9.76
CA ILE A 234 6.36 -26.11 8.46
C ILE A 234 6.34 -27.64 8.33
N LEU A 235 7.46 -28.31 8.66
CA LEU A 235 7.53 -29.77 8.64
C LEU A 235 6.55 -30.40 9.64
N ARG A 236 6.41 -29.83 10.85
CA ARG A 236 5.46 -30.30 11.85
C ARG A 236 4.03 -30.21 11.33
N LEU A 237 3.65 -29.05 10.81
CA LEU A 237 2.31 -28.82 10.25
C LEU A 237 2.01 -29.72 9.02
N ALA A 238 3.00 -29.94 8.15
CA ALA A 238 2.85 -30.84 7.01
C ALA A 238 2.55 -32.28 7.45
N ARG A 239 3.25 -32.77 8.50
CA ARG A 239 2.99 -34.10 9.08
C ARG A 239 1.60 -34.18 9.72
N GLU A 240 1.16 -33.15 10.43
CA GLU A 240 -0.16 -33.11 11.06
C GLU A 240 -1.28 -33.09 10.00
N ARG A 241 -1.13 -32.29 8.95
CA ARG A 241 -2.08 -32.28 7.82
C ARG A 241 -2.16 -33.66 7.13
N ALA A 242 -1.02 -34.30 6.92
CA ALA A 242 -0.99 -35.64 6.36
C ALA A 242 -1.70 -36.67 7.26
N ARG A 243 -1.56 -36.56 8.59
CA ARG A 243 -2.29 -37.40 9.55
C ARG A 243 -3.78 -37.06 9.60
N GLY A 244 -4.12 -35.76 9.60
CA GLY A 244 -5.51 -35.28 9.63
C GLY A 244 -6.28 -35.61 8.35
N ALA A 245 -5.62 -35.71 7.20
CA ALA A 245 -6.23 -36.18 5.95
C ALA A 245 -6.72 -37.63 5.99
N LEU A 246 -6.30 -38.42 6.99
CA LEU A 246 -6.74 -39.77 7.27
C LEU A 246 -7.86 -39.86 8.33
N GLY A 247 -8.32 -38.69 8.86
CA GLY A 247 -9.34 -38.57 9.88
C GLY A 247 -10.52 -37.68 9.47
N GLU A 248 -11.35 -37.27 10.42
CA GLU A 248 -12.47 -36.39 10.18
C GLU A 248 -11.98 -35.01 9.75
N ALA A 249 -12.66 -34.39 8.77
CA ALA A 249 -12.36 -33.01 8.32
C ALA A 249 -12.54 -32.00 9.46
N ALA A 250 -11.55 -31.14 9.66
CA ALA A 250 -11.70 -30.03 10.60
C ALA A 250 -12.90 -29.14 10.23
N PRO A 251 -13.60 -28.57 11.22
CA PRO A 251 -14.72 -27.67 10.95
C PRO A 251 -14.26 -26.49 10.06
N ALA A 252 -15.15 -26.07 9.14
CA ALA A 252 -14.87 -24.92 8.30
C ALA A 252 -14.56 -23.68 9.16
N PRO A 253 -13.57 -22.86 8.79
CA PRO A 253 -13.28 -21.63 9.53
C PRO A 253 -14.47 -20.68 9.52
N GLU A 254 -14.65 -19.95 10.61
CA GLU A 254 -15.59 -18.82 10.64
C GLU A 254 -15.18 -17.77 9.62
N LYS A 255 -16.15 -17.32 8.80
CA LYS A 255 -15.88 -16.38 7.72
C LYS A 255 -16.22 -14.96 8.17
N LEU A 256 -15.33 -14.03 7.89
CA LEU A 256 -15.56 -12.61 8.06
C LEU A 256 -16.50 -12.11 6.94
N PRO A 257 -17.63 -11.45 7.28
CA PRO A 257 -18.53 -10.88 6.30
C PRO A 257 -17.84 -9.82 5.42
N MET A 258 -18.16 -9.76 4.13
CA MET A 258 -17.63 -8.72 3.24
C MET A 258 -18.00 -7.30 3.74
N GLN A 259 -19.16 -7.14 4.38
CA GLN A 259 -19.56 -5.85 4.92
C GLN A 259 -18.58 -5.38 6.02
N ASP A 260 -18.09 -6.28 6.86
CA ASP A 260 -17.11 -5.97 7.91
C ASP A 260 -15.76 -5.48 7.28
N VAL A 261 -15.40 -5.97 6.10
CA VAL A 261 -14.24 -5.43 5.36
C VAL A 261 -14.48 -3.99 4.90
N PHE A 262 -15.67 -3.68 4.36
CA PHE A 262 -15.99 -2.32 3.93
C PHE A 262 -16.09 -1.34 5.11
N ASP A 263 -16.64 -1.79 6.23
CA ASP A 263 -16.74 -0.97 7.44
C ASP A 263 -15.34 -0.72 8.05
N ALA A 264 -14.47 -1.74 8.09
CA ALA A 264 -13.07 -1.58 8.50
C ALA A 264 -12.29 -0.62 7.58
N ARG A 265 -12.53 -0.64 6.26
CA ARG A 265 -11.95 0.34 5.33
C ARG A 265 -12.34 1.77 5.67
N ARG A 266 -13.59 2.01 6.12
CA ARG A 266 -14.03 3.34 6.57
C ARG A 266 -13.30 3.75 7.85
N GLU A 267 -13.22 2.87 8.86
CA GLU A 267 -12.44 3.14 10.07
C GLU A 267 -10.98 3.47 9.75
N VAL A 268 -10.35 2.75 8.81
CA VAL A 268 -8.97 3.02 8.35
C VAL A 268 -8.85 4.41 7.72
N LEU A 269 -9.79 4.83 6.89
CA LEU A 269 -9.77 6.15 6.26
C LEU A 269 -9.98 7.29 7.26
N ASP A 270 -10.72 7.03 8.34
CA ASP A 270 -11.02 8.02 9.39
C ASP A 270 -9.89 8.14 10.43
N LEU A 271 -8.85 7.27 10.40
CA LEU A 271 -7.72 7.40 11.32
C LEU A 271 -7.07 8.77 11.22
N HIS A 272 -6.68 9.31 12.37
CA HIS A 272 -5.97 10.58 12.40
C HIS A 272 -4.56 10.49 11.80
N MET A 273 -4.23 11.40 10.88
CA MET A 273 -2.87 11.63 10.40
C MET A 273 -2.49 13.10 10.63
N ALA A 274 -1.45 13.32 11.43
CA ALA A 274 -0.99 14.67 11.70
C ALA A 274 -0.50 15.36 10.41
N PRO A 275 -0.76 16.67 10.18
CA PRO A 275 -0.31 17.36 8.98
C PRO A 275 1.22 17.35 8.76
N ALA A 276 2.00 17.20 9.84
CA ALA A 276 3.46 17.03 9.74
C ALA A 276 3.82 15.68 9.10
N LEU A 277 3.08 14.62 9.43
CA LEU A 277 3.30 13.29 8.87
C LEU A 277 2.83 13.21 7.41
N GLU A 278 1.72 13.87 7.08
CA GLU A 278 1.26 14.00 5.69
C GLU A 278 2.33 14.70 4.83
N ARG A 279 2.91 15.79 5.32
CA ARG A 279 4.04 16.46 4.65
C ARG A 279 5.26 15.53 4.50
N TYR A 280 5.58 14.73 5.50
CA TYR A 280 6.69 13.79 5.46
C TYR A 280 6.52 12.73 4.36
N LEU A 281 5.34 12.10 4.26
CA LEU A 281 5.11 11.10 3.20
C LEU A 281 5.13 11.73 1.79
N ILE A 282 4.62 12.96 1.65
CA ILE A 282 4.71 13.70 0.38
C ILE A 282 6.16 14.01 0.06
N GLU A 283 6.95 14.47 1.05
CA GLU A 283 8.36 14.79 0.88
C GLU A 283 9.20 13.56 0.47
N LEU A 284 8.91 12.37 0.99
CA LEU A 284 9.53 11.13 0.54
C LEU A 284 9.32 10.88 -0.95
N VAL A 285 8.11 11.10 -1.45
CA VAL A 285 7.78 10.93 -2.87
C VAL A 285 8.44 12.03 -3.71
N LEU A 286 8.43 13.29 -3.26
CA LEU A 286 9.09 14.41 -3.94
C LEU A 286 10.63 14.20 -3.98
N ALA A 287 11.21 13.71 -2.88
CA ALA A 287 12.64 13.39 -2.81
C ALA A 287 13.04 12.32 -3.84
N SER A 288 12.16 11.39 -4.18
CA SER A 288 12.42 10.41 -5.25
C SER A 288 12.45 11.06 -6.64
N ARG A 289 11.78 12.20 -6.85
CA ARG A 289 11.73 12.94 -8.12
C ARG A 289 12.84 13.95 -8.28
N ASP A 290 13.29 14.53 -7.18
CA ASP A 290 14.42 15.47 -7.13
C ASP A 290 15.41 15.06 -6.02
N PRO A 291 16.05 13.88 -6.17
CA PRO A 291 16.96 13.35 -5.16
C PRO A 291 18.23 14.17 -5.01
N ALA A 292 18.63 14.93 -6.04
CA ALA A 292 19.82 15.79 -6.01
C ALA A 292 19.70 16.90 -4.95
N ARG A 293 18.50 17.31 -4.58
CA ARG A 293 18.23 18.26 -3.49
C ARG A 293 18.71 17.74 -2.13
N TYR A 294 18.75 16.45 -1.93
CA TYR A 294 19.19 15.80 -0.68
C TYR A 294 20.62 15.26 -0.80
N ASP A 295 20.97 14.72 -1.94
CA ASP A 295 22.28 14.12 -2.17
C ASP A 295 22.57 14.03 -3.68
N ALA A 296 23.66 14.67 -4.11
CA ALA A 296 24.05 14.70 -5.52
C ALA A 296 24.41 13.30 -6.06
N GLY A 297 24.90 12.39 -5.20
CA GLY A 297 25.17 11.00 -5.56
C GLY A 297 23.88 10.23 -5.81
N LEU A 298 22.87 10.44 -4.96
CA LEU A 298 21.56 9.85 -5.11
C LEU A 298 20.85 10.38 -6.37
N GLY A 299 21.04 11.68 -6.68
CA GLY A 299 20.55 12.29 -7.92
C GLY A 299 21.03 11.63 -9.21
N ARG A 300 22.23 11.06 -9.22
CA ARG A 300 22.74 10.28 -10.37
C ARG A 300 22.22 8.84 -10.41
N ARG A 301 21.77 8.31 -9.27
CA ARG A 301 21.36 6.91 -9.15
C ARG A 301 19.88 6.68 -9.43
N ILE A 302 19.03 7.68 -9.26
CA ILE A 302 17.60 7.59 -9.54
C ILE A 302 17.33 8.13 -10.94
N ALA A 303 16.84 7.27 -11.84
CA ALA A 303 16.41 7.67 -13.18
C ALA A 303 14.98 8.22 -13.15
N TRP A 304 14.07 7.59 -12.39
CA TRP A 304 12.66 7.98 -12.28
C TRP A 304 12.18 7.87 -10.84
N GLY A 305 11.48 8.90 -10.38
CA GLY A 305 10.82 8.93 -9.08
C GLY A 305 9.36 8.46 -9.15
N ALA A 306 8.78 8.22 -7.98
CA ALA A 306 7.42 7.70 -7.85
C ALA A 306 6.36 8.70 -8.34
N SER A 307 5.29 8.17 -8.95
CA SER A 307 4.09 8.92 -9.37
C SER A 307 3.26 9.38 -8.17
N PRO A 308 2.20 10.21 -8.34
CA PRO A 308 1.25 10.52 -7.26
C PRO A 308 0.55 9.31 -6.66
N ARG A 309 0.46 8.19 -7.40
CA ARG A 309 -0.01 6.90 -6.86
C ARG A 309 0.85 6.41 -5.69
N GLY A 310 2.16 6.72 -5.70
CA GLY A 310 3.06 6.43 -4.58
C GLY A 310 2.65 7.14 -3.28
N SER A 311 2.29 8.42 -3.34
CA SER A 311 1.81 9.17 -2.16
C SER A 311 0.50 8.58 -1.63
N ILE A 312 -0.47 8.31 -2.52
CA ILE A 312 -1.77 7.71 -2.16
C ILE A 312 -1.57 6.32 -1.55
N ALA A 313 -0.69 5.53 -2.13
CA ALA A 313 -0.39 4.19 -1.63
C ALA A 313 0.29 4.22 -0.26
N LEU A 314 1.27 5.11 -0.03
CA LEU A 314 1.92 5.29 1.27
C LEU A 314 0.91 5.68 2.35
N GLU A 315 0.06 6.65 2.05
CA GLU A 315 -0.97 7.12 2.98
C GLU A 315 -1.92 5.99 3.37
N ARG A 316 -2.51 5.31 2.39
CA ARG A 316 -3.44 4.20 2.62
C ARG A 316 -2.80 3.03 3.38
N CYS A 317 -1.60 2.63 2.99
CA CYS A 317 -0.88 1.53 3.65
C CYS A 317 -0.49 1.88 5.08
N ALA A 318 -0.05 3.11 5.35
CA ALA A 318 0.32 3.56 6.70
C ALA A 318 -0.90 3.60 7.63
N ARG A 319 -2.06 4.10 7.16
CA ARG A 319 -3.32 4.06 7.93
C ARG A 319 -3.76 2.64 8.22
N ALA A 320 -3.79 1.76 7.21
CA ALA A 320 -4.17 0.37 7.38
C ALA A 320 -3.26 -0.35 8.39
N ARG A 321 -1.94 -0.07 8.35
CA ARG A 321 -0.97 -0.61 9.32
C ARG A 321 -1.23 -0.12 10.74
N ALA A 322 -1.45 1.19 10.92
CA ALA A 322 -1.75 1.78 12.21
C ALA A 322 -3.05 1.19 12.81
N TRP A 323 -4.09 1.04 11.98
CA TRP A 323 -5.34 0.41 12.38
C TRP A 323 -5.15 -1.06 12.79
N LEU A 324 -4.42 -1.86 12.01
CA LEU A 324 -4.08 -3.25 12.37
C LEU A 324 -3.28 -3.36 13.67
N ALA A 325 -2.52 -2.33 14.02
CA ALA A 325 -1.79 -2.23 15.29
C ALA A 325 -2.67 -1.72 16.46
N GLY A 326 -3.98 -1.48 16.25
CA GLY A 326 -4.93 -1.04 17.27
C GLY A 326 -4.77 0.43 17.67
N ARG A 327 -4.19 1.27 16.83
CA ARG A 327 -4.02 2.71 17.07
C ARG A 327 -5.06 3.52 16.29
N ASP A 328 -5.42 4.67 16.82
CA ASP A 328 -6.34 5.65 16.23
C ASP A 328 -5.60 6.79 15.50
N PHE A 329 -4.28 6.70 15.42
CA PHE A 329 -3.41 7.64 14.70
C PHE A 329 -2.25 6.94 14.01
N VAL A 330 -1.76 7.57 12.95
CA VAL A 330 -0.61 7.09 12.16
C VAL A 330 0.68 7.70 12.69
N THR A 331 1.76 6.89 12.71
CA THR A 331 3.11 7.30 13.15
C THR A 331 4.10 7.33 11.97
N PRO A 332 5.25 8.02 12.10
CA PRO A 332 6.32 7.95 11.11
C PRO A 332 6.81 6.51 10.86
N ASP A 333 6.80 5.66 11.89
CA ASP A 333 7.21 4.26 11.76
C ASP A 333 6.24 3.44 10.89
N ASP A 334 4.96 3.81 10.84
CA ASP A 334 4.02 3.15 9.92
C ASP A 334 4.35 3.46 8.47
N VAL A 335 4.68 4.71 8.16
CA VAL A 335 5.12 5.12 6.83
C VAL A 335 6.41 4.40 6.44
N ARG A 336 7.41 4.39 7.34
CA ARG A 336 8.70 3.74 7.10
C ARG A 336 8.57 2.24 6.87
N ALA A 337 7.72 1.57 7.64
CA ALA A 337 7.54 0.12 7.58
C ALA A 337 6.94 -0.35 6.24
N VAL A 338 6.16 0.48 5.56
CA VAL A 338 5.53 0.14 4.26
C VAL A 338 6.26 0.77 3.08
N ALA A 339 7.16 1.74 3.31
CA ALA A 339 7.77 2.54 2.26
C ALA A 339 8.51 1.72 1.21
N ALA A 340 9.28 0.70 1.63
CA ALA A 340 10.00 -0.16 0.69
C ALA A 340 9.03 -0.92 -0.21
N ASP A 341 7.98 -1.52 0.34
CA ASP A 341 7.00 -2.29 -0.43
C ASP A 341 6.17 -1.41 -1.37
N VAL A 342 5.90 -0.17 -0.97
CA VAL A 342 5.13 0.79 -1.78
C VAL A 342 5.98 1.43 -2.87
N LEU A 343 7.27 1.72 -2.61
CA LEU A 343 8.07 2.56 -3.50
C LEU A 343 9.12 1.80 -4.33
N ARG A 344 9.52 0.55 -3.96
CA ARG A 344 10.62 -0.15 -4.66
C ARG A 344 10.38 -0.36 -6.16
N HIS A 345 9.13 -0.49 -6.57
CA HIS A 345 8.73 -0.66 -7.98
C HIS A 345 8.36 0.66 -8.67
N ARG A 346 8.50 1.78 -7.97
CA ARG A 346 8.18 3.14 -8.42
C ARG A 346 9.41 4.04 -8.51
N VAL A 347 10.47 3.69 -7.77
CA VAL A 347 11.74 4.42 -7.77
C VAL A 347 12.75 3.59 -8.56
N LEU A 348 13.05 4.04 -9.77
CA LEU A 348 13.83 3.26 -10.72
C LEU A 348 15.29 3.71 -10.71
N PRO A 349 16.24 2.77 -10.60
CA PRO A 349 17.66 3.09 -10.68
C PRO A 349 18.06 3.54 -12.10
N SER A 350 19.11 4.35 -12.18
CA SER A 350 19.78 4.62 -13.46
C SER A 350 20.50 3.36 -13.97
N TYR A 351 20.86 3.36 -15.24
CA TYR A 351 21.61 2.25 -15.83
C TYR A 351 22.93 2.00 -15.10
N GLU A 352 23.66 3.08 -14.80
CA GLU A 352 24.91 3.03 -14.04
C GLU A 352 24.71 2.48 -12.63
N ALA A 353 23.65 2.94 -11.94
CA ALA A 353 23.31 2.45 -10.60
C ALA A 353 22.97 0.96 -10.62
N THR A 354 22.23 0.50 -11.64
CA THR A 354 21.92 -0.93 -11.80
C THR A 354 23.19 -1.75 -12.00
N ALA A 355 24.16 -1.27 -12.80
CA ALA A 355 25.45 -1.91 -13.00
C ALA A 355 26.30 -1.96 -11.70
N GLU A 356 26.10 -0.99 -10.78
CA GLU A 356 26.70 -0.97 -9.45
C GLU A 356 25.94 -1.84 -8.41
N GLY A 357 24.87 -2.55 -8.81
CA GLY A 357 24.07 -3.40 -7.94
C GLY A 357 23.05 -2.64 -7.07
N TRP A 358 22.65 -1.43 -7.49
CA TRP A 358 21.53 -0.72 -6.86
C TRP A 358 20.20 -1.21 -7.43
N ASP A 359 19.25 -1.38 -6.55
CA ASP A 359 17.85 -1.65 -6.88
C ASP A 359 16.92 -0.60 -6.24
N GLY A 360 15.64 -0.67 -6.59
CA GLY A 360 14.64 0.26 -6.05
C GLY A 360 14.53 0.21 -4.53
N GLU A 361 14.74 -0.95 -3.91
CA GLU A 361 14.70 -1.08 -2.45
C GLU A 361 15.82 -0.30 -1.78
N ARG A 362 17.06 -0.49 -2.25
CA ARG A 362 18.21 0.23 -1.72
C ARG A 362 18.06 1.75 -1.91
N LEU A 363 17.52 2.19 -3.05
CA LEU A 363 17.23 3.60 -3.31
C LEU A 363 16.20 4.16 -2.31
N VAL A 364 15.13 3.41 -2.01
CA VAL A 364 14.12 3.81 -1.02
C VAL A 364 14.71 3.90 0.38
N GLN A 365 15.57 2.95 0.78
CA GLN A 365 16.26 3.00 2.09
C GLN A 365 17.14 4.26 2.22
N GLU A 366 17.85 4.63 1.16
CA GLU A 366 18.65 5.85 1.13
C GLU A 366 17.78 7.13 1.20
N LEU A 367 16.60 7.15 0.56
CA LEU A 367 15.65 8.25 0.71
C LEU A 367 15.14 8.37 2.14
N LEU A 368 14.75 7.23 2.77
CA LEU A 368 14.30 7.19 4.15
C LEU A 368 15.35 7.66 5.17
N ALA A 369 16.63 7.44 4.86
CA ALA A 369 17.74 7.89 5.70
C ALA A 369 18.00 9.41 5.61
N ARG A 370 17.61 10.05 4.49
CA ARG A 370 17.90 11.46 4.23
C ARG A 370 16.72 12.39 4.47
N VAL A 371 15.51 11.91 4.25
CA VAL A 371 14.30 12.71 4.51
C VAL A 371 13.98 12.66 5.99
N PRO A 372 14.03 13.78 6.72
CA PRO A 372 13.80 13.79 8.15
C PRO A 372 12.32 13.47 8.46
N ALA A 373 12.11 12.53 9.37
CA ALA A 373 10.79 12.27 9.92
C ALA A 373 10.42 13.34 10.97
N PRO A 374 9.13 13.70 11.10
CA PRO A 374 8.65 14.65 12.09
C PRO A 374 8.74 14.13 13.53
#